data_0ae78caeacf81a29949b8377ee8701d9
#
_entry.id   0ae78caeacf81a29949b8377ee8701d9
#
_cell.length_a   1.000
_cell.length_b   1.000
_cell.length_c   1.000
_cell.angle_alpha   90.00
_cell.angle_beta   90.00
_cell.angle_gamma   90.00
#
_symmetry.space_group_name_H-M   'P 1'
#
loop_
_entity.id
_entity.type
_entity.pdbx_description
1 polymer ?
#
loop_
_entity_poly.entity_id
_entity_poly.type
_entity_poly.pdbx_seq_one_letter_code
_entity_poly.pdbx_strand_id
1 'polypeptide(L)'
;MEPRGDANCEQVCAVASGGAACAADAAEDLASGGGAAKDAEEVLALRLCALTGEFYRANAESFSQTRHSPWQGWVRLLEDMDAAGWRTGCEPGALHVADGAFEGSVRRDAHAADGESRERTCVVADAGASGREPLRVLDLACGNLRFERYLADALPGRMLSGYAVDNCDPLVEAGERNESDALSRIAFQNLDAIERLSAGCLRKALEVPDASCDLAVSFGFMHHVPLERWRAGLLRALVAKVRPGGFVAVSFWRFLNSAKLARKAQETTSRARAELGIPELPGNDYLLGWQDTQGLYRYCHHFDECEIERLLTAVADSADLVSRFEADGKTGNLNEYVVLRVR
;
A
#
# COMPACT_ATOMS: atom_id res chain seq x y z
N MET A 1 24.50 -4.98 30.18
CA MET A 1 23.61 -3.86 29.83
C MET A 1 22.48 -4.51 29.05
N GLU A 2 21.45 -4.90 29.79
CA GLU A 2 20.35 -5.71 29.25
C GLU A 2 19.37 -4.84 28.48
N PRO A 3 18.75 -5.36 27.40
CA PRO A 3 17.69 -4.66 26.69
C PRO A 3 16.42 -4.70 27.55
N ARG A 4 15.83 -3.55 27.81
CA ARG A 4 14.51 -3.45 28.42
C ARG A 4 13.49 -3.86 27.36
N GLY A 5 12.96 -5.07 27.53
CA GLY A 5 11.99 -5.69 26.65
C GLY A 5 10.55 -5.23 26.93
N ASP A 6 9.80 -5.34 26.03
CA ASP A 6 8.41 -5.64 25.61
C ASP A 6 7.31 -5.91 26.69
N ALA A 7 7.41 -5.35 27.90
CA ALA A 7 6.44 -5.61 28.96
C ALA A 7 5.09 -4.89 28.78
N ASN A 8 4.95 -4.01 27.80
CA ASN A 8 3.73 -3.19 27.66
C ASN A 8 2.70 -3.76 26.67
N CYS A 9 3.10 -4.71 25.84
CA CYS A 9 2.19 -5.30 24.83
C CYS A 9 1.29 -6.40 25.43
N GLU A 10 1.84 -7.22 26.35
CA GLU A 10 1.07 -8.31 26.99
C GLU A 10 -0.06 -7.82 27.91
N GLN A 11 0.11 -6.65 28.54
CA GLN A 11 -0.88 -6.12 29.47
C GLN A 11 -2.10 -5.49 28.79
N VAL A 12 -1.95 -5.06 27.51
CA VAL A 12 -3.05 -4.47 26.72
C VAL A 12 -3.91 -5.55 26.07
N CYS A 13 -3.32 -6.69 25.69
CA CYS A 13 -4.06 -7.79 25.09
C CYS A 13 -4.91 -8.62 26.07
N ALA A 14 -4.59 -8.61 27.38
CA ALA A 14 -5.30 -9.39 28.39
C ALA A 14 -6.67 -8.83 28.81
N VAL A 15 -7.02 -7.61 28.40
CA VAL A 15 -8.30 -6.96 28.76
C VAL A 15 -9.40 -7.19 27.72
N ALA A 16 -9.09 -7.76 26.54
CA ALA A 16 -10.04 -7.95 25.45
C ALA A 16 -10.87 -9.25 25.51
N SER A 17 -10.74 -10.09 26.56
CA SER A 17 -11.48 -11.36 26.70
C SER A 17 -12.71 -11.31 27.62
N GLY A 18 -13.22 -10.12 27.95
CA GLY A 18 -14.46 -9.91 28.72
C GLY A 18 -15.63 -9.54 27.82
N GLY A 19 -16.51 -10.52 27.57
CA GLY A 19 -17.58 -10.46 26.58
C GLY A 19 -18.71 -9.47 26.83
N ALA A 20 -19.33 -9.14 25.74
CA ALA A 20 -20.73 -8.80 25.52
C ALA A 20 -21.46 -7.96 26.57
N ALA A 21 -21.27 -6.63 26.52
CA ALA A 21 -22.29 -5.63 26.91
C ALA A 21 -21.71 -4.22 26.75
N CYS A 22 -21.88 -3.55 25.64
CA CYS A 22 -21.81 -2.09 25.46
C CYS A 22 -22.13 -1.70 24.02
N ALA A 23 -23.36 -1.91 23.62
CA ALA A 23 -23.90 -1.38 22.36
C ALA A 23 -25.00 -0.34 22.62
N ALA A 24 -25.00 0.36 23.76
CA ALA A 24 -26.08 1.26 24.11
C ALA A 24 -25.68 2.63 24.70
N ASP A 25 -24.39 3.00 24.83
CA ASP A 25 -23.99 4.27 25.47
C ASP A 25 -23.02 5.14 24.64
N ALA A 26 -23.23 5.24 23.35
CA ALA A 26 -22.45 6.15 22.48
C ALA A 26 -23.18 7.47 22.17
N ALA A 27 -24.13 7.90 22.98
CA ALA A 27 -24.93 9.10 22.69
C ALA A 27 -24.83 10.24 23.72
N GLU A 28 -24.15 10.10 24.83
CA GLU A 28 -24.09 11.15 25.88
C GLU A 28 -22.69 11.36 26.46
N ASP A 29 -21.71 11.79 25.67
CA ASP A 29 -20.50 12.42 26.21
C ASP A 29 -19.96 13.53 25.29
N LEU A 30 -20.84 14.45 24.92
CA LEU A 30 -20.55 15.72 24.26
C LEU A 30 -20.61 16.86 25.26
N ALA A 31 -19.71 16.90 26.25
CA ALA A 31 -19.53 18.08 27.08
C ALA A 31 -18.06 18.32 27.43
N SER A 32 -17.48 19.31 26.75
CA SER A 32 -16.47 20.28 27.23
C SER A 32 -15.09 19.75 27.64
N GLY A 33 -14.28 19.39 26.71
CA GLY A 33 -12.81 19.17 26.85
C GLY A 33 -12.20 18.32 25.76
N GLY A 34 -12.90 17.33 25.28
CA GLY A 34 -12.43 16.44 24.21
C GLY A 34 -12.52 17.03 22.82
N GLY A 35 -13.35 18.03 22.57
CA GLY A 35 -13.51 18.66 21.26
C GLY A 35 -12.26 19.44 20.82
N ALA A 36 -11.77 20.31 21.67
CA ALA A 36 -10.60 21.14 21.33
C ALA A 36 -9.31 20.33 21.12
N ALA A 37 -9.14 19.22 21.87
CA ALA A 37 -7.98 18.34 21.69
C ALA A 37 -8.09 17.50 20.40
N LYS A 38 -9.29 17.01 20.07
CA LYS A 38 -9.56 16.32 18.78
C LYS A 38 -9.37 17.26 17.59
N ASP A 39 -9.84 18.50 17.71
CA ASP A 39 -9.65 19.51 16.66
C ASP A 39 -8.18 19.84 16.44
N ALA A 40 -7.38 19.97 17.50
CA ALA A 40 -5.94 20.24 17.39
C ALA A 40 -5.17 19.06 16.76
N GLU A 41 -5.49 17.83 17.10
CA GLU A 41 -4.92 16.64 16.49
C GLU A 41 -5.22 16.58 14.99
N GLU A 42 -6.46 16.85 14.61
CA GLU A 42 -6.90 16.82 13.22
C GLU A 42 -6.27 17.96 12.40
N VAL A 43 -6.16 19.15 12.97
CA VAL A 43 -5.45 20.27 12.34
C VAL A 43 -3.98 19.92 12.08
N LEU A 44 -3.29 19.31 13.05
CA LEU A 44 -1.93 18.83 12.83
C LEU A 44 -1.88 17.75 11.75
N ALA A 45 -2.77 16.77 11.78
CA ALA A 45 -2.85 15.71 10.80
C ALA A 45 -3.03 16.26 9.36
N LEU A 46 -3.94 17.19 9.16
CA LEU A 46 -4.14 17.85 7.87
C LEU A 46 -2.91 18.62 7.40
N ARG A 47 -2.21 19.30 8.34
CA ARG A 47 -0.94 19.98 8.02
C ARG A 47 0.13 19.00 7.56
N LEU A 48 0.26 17.84 8.20
CA LEU A 48 1.20 16.78 7.84
C LEU A 48 0.87 16.19 6.45
N CYS A 49 -0.41 16.04 6.13
CA CYS A 49 -0.86 15.60 4.81
C CYS A 49 -0.57 16.64 3.73
N ALA A 50 -0.77 17.92 4.01
CA ALA A 50 -0.43 19.00 3.07
C ALA A 50 1.06 18.99 2.71
N LEU A 51 1.95 18.84 3.70
CA LEU A 51 3.40 18.69 3.47
C LEU A 51 3.71 17.47 2.59
N THR A 52 3.01 16.37 2.81
CA THR A 52 3.18 15.17 1.98
C THR A 52 2.75 15.40 0.54
N GLY A 53 1.63 16.10 0.32
CA GLY A 53 1.16 16.47 -1.01
C GLY A 53 2.14 17.39 -1.75
N GLU A 54 2.68 18.41 -1.07
CA GLU A 54 3.71 19.29 -1.62
C GLU A 54 4.98 18.53 -2.00
N PHE A 55 5.41 17.64 -1.11
CA PHE A 55 6.56 16.77 -1.34
C PHE A 55 6.42 15.94 -2.62
N TYR A 56 5.27 15.27 -2.82
CA TYR A 56 5.05 14.44 -4.00
C TYR A 56 4.93 15.25 -5.28
N ARG A 57 4.22 16.38 -5.26
CA ARG A 57 4.14 17.28 -6.42
C ARG A 57 5.51 17.79 -6.87
N ALA A 58 6.36 18.17 -5.90
CA ALA A 58 7.70 18.68 -6.20
C ALA A 58 8.69 17.59 -6.65
N ASN A 59 8.49 16.34 -6.27
CA ASN A 59 9.43 15.25 -6.55
C ASN A 59 8.86 14.18 -7.50
N ALA A 60 7.70 14.38 -8.12
CA ALA A 60 6.98 13.39 -8.89
C ALA A 60 7.84 12.68 -9.94
N GLU A 61 8.59 13.45 -10.75
CA GLU A 61 9.43 12.92 -11.80
C GLU A 61 10.59 12.07 -11.24
N SER A 62 11.37 12.63 -10.30
CA SER A 62 12.51 11.91 -9.69
C SER A 62 12.07 10.69 -8.90
N PHE A 63 10.87 10.76 -8.30
CA PHE A 63 10.26 9.65 -7.59
C PHE A 63 9.82 8.55 -8.54
N SER A 64 9.18 8.90 -9.65
CA SER A 64 8.75 7.96 -10.69
C SER A 64 9.94 7.27 -11.36
N GLN A 65 11.01 8.02 -11.70
CA GLN A 65 12.22 7.48 -12.33
C GLN A 65 12.92 6.39 -11.53
N THR A 66 12.72 6.34 -10.21
CA THR A 66 13.34 5.31 -9.34
C THR A 66 12.40 4.13 -9.05
N ARG A 67 11.20 4.13 -9.62
CA ARG A 67 10.15 3.14 -9.28
C ARG A 67 9.56 2.47 -10.52
N HIS A 68 10.44 1.79 -11.27
CA HIS A 68 10.03 1.00 -12.44
C HIS A 68 9.84 -0.48 -12.12
N SER A 69 10.64 -1.02 -11.20
CA SER A 69 10.55 -2.44 -10.84
C SER A 69 9.36 -2.73 -9.93
N PRO A 70 8.66 -3.85 -10.15
CA PRO A 70 7.61 -4.31 -9.24
C PRO A 70 8.20 -4.60 -7.84
N TRP A 71 7.37 -4.51 -6.83
CA TRP A 71 7.75 -4.91 -5.49
C TRP A 71 7.74 -6.43 -5.37
N GLN A 72 8.71 -6.98 -4.63
CA GLN A 72 8.82 -8.44 -4.43
C GLN A 72 7.58 -9.01 -3.71
N GLY A 73 6.99 -8.23 -2.81
CA GLY A 73 5.78 -8.63 -2.11
C GLY A 73 4.57 -8.87 -3.02
N TRP A 74 4.53 -8.27 -4.21
CA TRP A 74 3.41 -8.48 -5.15
C TRP A 74 3.40 -9.88 -5.77
N VAL A 75 4.55 -10.52 -5.93
CA VAL A 75 4.63 -11.92 -6.41
C VAL A 75 3.94 -12.82 -5.41
N ARG A 76 4.35 -12.73 -4.14
CA ARG A 76 3.76 -13.54 -3.06
C ARG A 76 2.28 -13.23 -2.84
N LEU A 77 1.88 -11.95 -2.99
CA LEU A 77 0.48 -11.55 -2.93
C LEU A 77 -0.38 -12.37 -3.90
N LEU A 78 0.03 -12.46 -5.18
CA LEU A 78 -0.73 -13.21 -6.19
C LEU A 78 -0.73 -14.72 -5.90
N GLU A 79 0.40 -15.27 -5.43
CA GLU A 79 0.49 -16.69 -5.02
C GLU A 79 -0.46 -17.01 -3.86
N ASP A 80 -0.48 -16.18 -2.82
CA ASP A 80 -1.33 -16.37 -1.63
C ASP A 80 -2.83 -16.23 -1.99
N MET A 81 -3.18 -15.28 -2.86
CA MET A 81 -4.54 -15.11 -3.37
C MET A 81 -4.98 -16.30 -4.21
N ASP A 82 -4.08 -16.85 -5.04
CA ASP A 82 -4.35 -18.03 -5.87
C ASP A 82 -4.57 -19.26 -4.99
N ALA A 83 -3.74 -19.45 -3.99
CA ALA A 83 -3.91 -20.52 -2.99
C ALA A 83 -5.24 -20.42 -2.24
N ALA A 84 -5.75 -19.18 -2.05
CA ALA A 84 -7.05 -18.90 -1.46
C ALA A 84 -8.23 -19.02 -2.45
N GLY A 85 -7.99 -19.51 -3.68
CA GLY A 85 -9.02 -19.74 -4.69
C GLY A 85 -9.31 -18.57 -5.61
N TRP A 86 -8.47 -17.55 -5.62
CA TRP A 86 -8.51 -16.48 -6.62
C TRP A 86 -7.86 -16.98 -7.92
N ARG A 87 -8.64 -17.65 -8.75
CA ARG A 87 -8.12 -18.24 -9.98
C ARG A 87 -7.70 -17.14 -10.96
N THR A 88 -6.42 -16.87 -11.01
CA THR A 88 -5.80 -15.93 -11.96
C THR A 88 -5.85 -16.42 -13.40
N GLY A 89 -6.13 -17.73 -13.61
CA GLY A 89 -6.10 -18.37 -14.91
C GLY A 89 -4.71 -18.80 -15.36
N CYS A 90 -3.67 -18.56 -14.56
CA CYS A 90 -2.35 -19.13 -14.76
C CYS A 90 -2.28 -20.53 -14.16
N GLU A 91 -1.66 -21.49 -14.87
CA GLU A 91 -1.30 -22.77 -14.29
C GLU A 91 -0.33 -22.54 -13.13
N PRO A 92 -0.47 -23.29 -12.00
CA PRO A 92 0.48 -23.18 -10.88
C PRO A 92 1.91 -23.42 -11.38
N GLY A 93 2.78 -22.42 -11.26
CA GLY A 93 4.17 -22.49 -11.69
C GLY A 93 4.57 -21.62 -12.88
N ALA A 94 3.66 -20.84 -13.47
CA ALA A 94 3.95 -19.97 -14.61
C ALA A 94 4.35 -18.51 -14.23
N LEU A 95 4.51 -18.20 -12.98
CA LEU A 95 5.06 -16.90 -12.54
C LEU A 95 6.57 -16.89 -12.79
N HIS A 96 6.97 -16.58 -14.01
CA HIS A 96 8.37 -16.28 -14.31
C HIS A 96 8.69 -14.86 -13.81
N VAL A 97 9.46 -14.80 -12.73
CA VAL A 97 10.24 -13.61 -12.40
C VAL A 97 11.21 -13.41 -13.56
N ALA A 98 11.08 -12.33 -14.31
CA ALA A 98 12.16 -11.92 -15.19
C ALA A 98 13.35 -11.59 -14.27
N ASP A 99 14.35 -12.46 -14.26
CA ASP A 99 15.64 -12.25 -13.61
C ASP A 99 16.30 -11.02 -14.23
N GLY A 100 15.93 -9.85 -13.76
CA GLY A 100 16.64 -8.61 -13.99
C GLY A 100 17.87 -8.60 -13.09
N ALA A 101 18.93 -9.26 -13.53
CA ALA A 101 20.22 -9.27 -12.88
C ALA A 101 20.70 -7.84 -12.60
N PHE A 102 20.84 -7.53 -11.32
CA PHE A 102 21.65 -6.41 -10.84
C PHE A 102 23.10 -6.88 -10.82
N GLU A 103 23.77 -6.89 -11.99
CA GLU A 103 25.20 -7.10 -12.07
C GLU A 103 25.93 -5.76 -12.13
N GLY A 104 26.60 -5.44 -11.00
CA GLY A 104 27.73 -4.53 -10.97
C GLY A 104 28.89 -5.14 -11.73
N SER A 105 29.43 -4.40 -12.70
CA SER A 105 30.50 -4.76 -13.59
C SER A 105 31.76 -5.26 -12.88
N VAL A 106 32.21 -6.48 -13.21
CA VAL A 106 33.63 -6.88 -13.20
C VAL A 106 33.89 -7.61 -14.52
N ARG A 107 34.71 -6.98 -15.36
CA ARG A 107 35.23 -7.60 -16.58
C ARG A 107 36.12 -8.79 -16.22
N ARG A 108 35.96 -9.91 -16.89
CA ARG A 108 37.04 -10.85 -17.25
C ARG A 108 36.68 -11.58 -18.52
N ASP A 109 37.67 -11.60 -19.42
CA ASP A 109 37.65 -12.15 -20.76
C ASP A 109 37.69 -13.68 -20.81
N ALA A 110 37.18 -14.17 -21.95
CA ALA A 110 37.64 -15.30 -22.78
C ALA A 110 37.11 -16.74 -22.48
N HIS A 111 36.43 -17.30 -23.38
CA HIS A 111 36.69 -18.33 -24.37
C HIS A 111 35.48 -19.16 -24.71
N ALA A 112 35.31 -19.37 -26.01
CA ALA A 112 34.28 -20.11 -26.68
C ALA A 112 34.30 -21.62 -26.42
N ALA A 113 33.11 -22.25 -26.48
CA ALA A 113 32.93 -23.61 -27.01
C ALA A 113 31.45 -23.84 -27.34
N ASP A 114 31.23 -24.39 -28.54
CA ASP A 114 30.00 -24.74 -29.22
C ASP A 114 29.02 -25.59 -28.41
N GLY A 115 27.72 -25.30 -28.59
CA GLY A 115 26.65 -26.16 -28.05
C GLY A 115 25.31 -25.75 -28.64
N GLU A 116 24.79 -26.55 -29.58
CA GLU A 116 23.53 -26.39 -30.29
C GLU A 116 22.35 -25.98 -29.41
N SER A 117 21.85 -24.79 -29.63
CA SER A 117 20.57 -24.34 -29.05
C SER A 117 19.40 -24.89 -29.87
N ARG A 118 18.71 -25.89 -29.32
CA ARG A 118 17.38 -26.23 -29.78
C ARG A 118 16.43 -25.08 -29.43
N GLU A 119 16.10 -24.27 -30.40
CA GLU A 119 14.93 -23.39 -30.34
C GLU A 119 13.67 -24.22 -30.07
N ARG A 120 13.20 -24.21 -28.83
CA ARG A 120 11.82 -24.55 -28.55
C ARG A 120 10.95 -23.34 -28.86
N THR A 121 10.49 -23.28 -30.09
CA THR A 121 9.39 -22.41 -30.46
C THR A 121 8.18 -22.84 -29.65
N CYS A 122 7.88 -22.11 -28.59
CA CYS A 122 6.56 -22.21 -27.96
C CYS A 122 5.57 -21.66 -28.99
N VAL A 123 4.88 -22.57 -29.65
CA VAL A 123 3.67 -22.23 -30.39
C VAL A 123 2.68 -21.77 -29.32
N VAL A 124 2.53 -20.44 -29.19
CA VAL A 124 1.40 -19.86 -28.46
C VAL A 124 0.18 -20.29 -29.25
N ALA A 125 -0.52 -21.32 -28.80
CA ALA A 125 -1.83 -21.63 -29.29
C ALA A 125 -2.66 -20.36 -29.08
N ASP A 126 -3.16 -19.83 -30.17
CA ASP A 126 -4.14 -18.74 -30.21
C ASP A 126 -5.40 -19.25 -29.48
N ALA A 127 -5.39 -19.15 -28.16
CA ALA A 127 -6.53 -19.43 -27.32
C ALA A 127 -7.49 -18.27 -27.55
N GLY A 128 -8.38 -18.47 -28.50
CA GLY A 128 -9.46 -17.58 -28.85
C GLY A 128 -10.05 -16.95 -27.61
N ALA A 129 -10.34 -15.66 -27.68
CA ALA A 129 -10.83 -14.79 -26.63
C ALA A 129 -11.73 -15.56 -25.64
N SER A 130 -11.15 -16.06 -24.56
CA SER A 130 -11.88 -16.79 -23.55
C SER A 130 -12.85 -15.78 -22.94
N GLY A 131 -14.13 -16.07 -22.93
CA GLY A 131 -15.20 -15.23 -22.40
C GLY A 131 -15.15 -15.05 -20.88
N ARG A 132 -13.95 -14.83 -20.33
CA ARG A 132 -13.75 -14.48 -18.93
C ARG A 132 -14.02 -13.00 -18.75
N GLU A 133 -14.86 -12.68 -17.76
CA GLU A 133 -15.09 -11.32 -17.32
C GLU A 133 -13.76 -10.61 -16.99
N PRO A 134 -13.61 -9.33 -17.35
CA PRO A 134 -12.45 -8.55 -16.97
C PRO A 134 -12.22 -8.58 -15.45
N LEU A 135 -10.97 -8.62 -15.04
CA LEU A 135 -10.61 -8.45 -13.63
C LEU A 135 -10.84 -6.99 -13.23
N ARG A 136 -11.74 -6.77 -12.27
CA ARG A 136 -12.07 -5.42 -11.78
C ARG A 136 -11.19 -5.06 -10.61
N VAL A 137 -10.37 -4.02 -10.78
CA VAL A 137 -9.39 -3.59 -9.79
C VAL A 137 -9.67 -2.17 -9.33
N LEU A 138 -9.50 -1.92 -8.05
CA LEU A 138 -9.37 -0.58 -7.48
C LEU A 138 -7.97 -0.44 -6.90
N ASP A 139 -7.17 0.50 -7.40
CA ASP A 139 -5.91 0.90 -6.77
C ASP A 139 -6.05 2.29 -6.16
N LEU A 140 -6.04 2.37 -4.83
CA LEU A 140 -6.12 3.62 -4.07
C LEU A 140 -4.73 4.10 -3.71
N ALA A 141 -4.38 5.29 -4.18
CA ALA A 141 -3.05 5.87 -4.23
C ALA A 141 -2.13 5.12 -5.22
N CYS A 142 -2.60 5.02 -6.47
CA CYS A 142 -1.97 4.27 -7.56
C CYS A 142 -0.59 4.82 -7.99
N GLY A 143 -0.29 6.08 -7.66
CA GLY A 143 0.96 6.73 -8.02
C GLY A 143 1.19 6.72 -9.53
N ASN A 144 2.26 6.07 -10.00
CA ASN A 144 2.61 5.98 -11.41
C ASN A 144 2.08 4.71 -12.10
N LEU A 145 1.00 4.12 -11.65
CA LEU A 145 0.34 2.92 -12.21
C LEU A 145 1.26 1.69 -12.29
N ARG A 146 2.18 1.58 -11.36
CA ARG A 146 3.18 0.50 -11.38
C ARG A 146 2.59 -0.86 -11.05
N PHE A 147 1.60 -0.90 -10.16
CA PHE A 147 0.92 -2.15 -9.79
C PHE A 147 0.06 -2.67 -10.94
N GLU A 148 -0.67 -1.79 -11.61
CA GLU A 148 -1.52 -2.16 -12.75
C GLU A 148 -0.67 -2.74 -13.89
N ARG A 149 0.49 -2.14 -14.19
CA ARG A 149 1.43 -2.70 -15.18
C ARG A 149 1.94 -4.07 -14.76
N TYR A 150 2.37 -4.19 -13.51
CA TYR A 150 2.78 -5.49 -12.97
C TYR A 150 1.66 -6.53 -13.09
N LEU A 151 0.43 -6.17 -12.74
CA LEU A 151 -0.72 -7.07 -12.79
C LEU A 151 -1.03 -7.50 -14.23
N ALA A 152 -0.94 -6.59 -15.19
CA ALA A 152 -1.11 -6.89 -16.62
C ALA A 152 -0.03 -7.87 -17.13
N ASP A 153 1.22 -7.67 -16.73
CA ASP A 153 2.33 -8.54 -17.08
C ASP A 153 2.25 -9.91 -16.41
N ALA A 154 1.81 -9.95 -15.15
CA ALA A 154 1.68 -11.19 -14.38
C ALA A 154 0.46 -12.04 -14.81
N LEU A 155 -0.54 -11.43 -15.48
CA LEU A 155 -1.78 -12.07 -15.88
C LEU A 155 -1.98 -11.99 -17.42
N PRO A 156 -1.09 -12.56 -18.24
CA PRO A 156 -1.18 -12.46 -19.69
C PRO A 156 -2.52 -13.01 -20.20
N GLY A 157 -3.15 -12.25 -21.09
CA GLY A 157 -4.46 -12.60 -21.65
C GLY A 157 -5.65 -12.34 -20.72
N ARG A 158 -5.44 -11.82 -19.52
CA ARG A 158 -6.51 -11.32 -18.64
C ARG A 158 -6.75 -9.83 -18.89
N MET A 159 -7.97 -9.49 -19.26
CA MET A 159 -8.36 -8.07 -19.34
C MET A 159 -8.46 -7.48 -17.94
N LEU A 160 -7.85 -6.31 -17.74
CA LEU A 160 -8.02 -5.51 -16.54
C LEU A 160 -9.04 -4.40 -16.80
N SER A 161 -9.85 -4.10 -15.82
CA SER A 161 -10.74 -2.94 -15.83
C SER A 161 -10.84 -2.40 -14.41
N GLY A 162 -11.19 -1.14 -14.24
CA GLY A 162 -11.38 -0.61 -12.89
C GLY A 162 -10.95 0.83 -12.74
N TYR A 163 -10.46 1.16 -11.56
CA TYR A 163 -10.17 2.52 -11.14
C TYR A 163 -8.78 2.62 -10.50
N ALA A 164 -8.01 3.57 -10.99
CA ALA A 164 -6.79 4.05 -10.37
C ALA A 164 -7.06 5.42 -9.75
N VAL A 165 -6.81 5.58 -8.48
CA VAL A 165 -7.18 6.78 -7.70
C VAL A 165 -5.94 7.40 -7.09
N ASP A 166 -5.67 8.67 -7.38
CA ASP A 166 -4.57 9.44 -6.79
C ASP A 166 -4.92 10.93 -6.82
N ASN A 167 -4.22 11.77 -6.05
CA ASN A 167 -4.33 13.23 -6.11
C ASN A 167 -3.07 13.93 -6.63
N CYS A 168 -2.11 13.16 -7.14
CA CYS A 168 -0.86 13.67 -7.68
C CYS A 168 -0.79 13.47 -9.21
N ASP A 169 -1.47 14.33 -9.97
CA ASP A 169 -1.49 14.27 -11.45
C ASP A 169 -0.10 14.08 -12.08
N PRO A 170 0.98 14.78 -11.65
CA PRO A 170 2.29 14.54 -12.24
C PRO A 170 2.83 13.12 -12.07
N LEU A 171 2.44 12.37 -11.02
CA LEU A 171 2.82 10.97 -10.85
C LEU A 171 2.06 10.07 -11.83
N VAL A 172 0.76 10.32 -11.97
CA VAL A 172 -0.10 9.55 -12.89
C VAL A 172 0.32 9.78 -14.33
N GLU A 173 0.51 11.04 -14.75
CA GLU A 173 0.99 11.39 -16.09
C GLU A 173 2.35 10.73 -16.42
N ALA A 174 3.25 10.61 -15.43
CA ALA A 174 4.50 9.90 -15.59
C ALA A 174 4.29 8.38 -15.82
N GLY A 175 3.20 7.81 -15.28
CA GLY A 175 2.78 6.43 -15.50
C GLY A 175 2.13 6.21 -16.85
N GLU A 176 1.23 7.09 -17.27
CA GLU A 176 0.47 6.99 -18.53
C GLU A 176 1.35 7.06 -19.77
N ARG A 177 2.50 7.74 -19.71
CA ARG A 177 3.48 7.77 -20.81
C ARG A 177 3.99 6.39 -21.25
N ASN A 178 3.72 5.33 -20.49
CA ASN A 178 4.02 3.95 -20.86
C ASN A 178 2.72 3.23 -21.27
N GLU A 179 2.03 3.72 -22.29
CA GLU A 179 0.77 3.18 -22.79
C GLU A 179 0.86 1.68 -23.05
N SER A 180 0.04 0.93 -22.37
CA SER A 180 -0.20 -0.49 -22.62
C SER A 180 -1.70 -0.66 -22.89
N ASP A 181 -2.05 -1.40 -23.94
CA ASP A 181 -3.46 -1.75 -24.23
C ASP A 181 -4.16 -2.38 -23.04
N ALA A 182 -3.41 -3.05 -22.17
CA ALA A 182 -3.92 -3.67 -20.94
C ALA A 182 -4.48 -2.65 -19.93
N LEU A 183 -4.00 -1.40 -19.95
CA LEU A 183 -4.44 -0.32 -19.06
C LEU A 183 -5.58 0.53 -19.64
N SER A 184 -5.95 0.31 -20.90
CA SER A 184 -6.95 1.13 -21.64
C SER A 184 -8.35 1.15 -21.00
N ARG A 185 -8.64 0.22 -20.06
CA ARG A 185 -9.90 0.12 -19.33
C ARG A 185 -9.79 0.49 -17.85
N ILE A 186 -8.65 1.03 -17.44
CA ILE A 186 -8.48 1.60 -16.10
C ILE A 186 -8.86 3.07 -16.17
N ALA A 187 -9.93 3.45 -15.49
CA ALA A 187 -10.34 4.84 -15.34
C ALA A 187 -9.51 5.50 -14.24
N PHE A 188 -8.98 6.68 -14.50
CA PHE A 188 -8.32 7.47 -13.47
C PHE A 188 -9.32 8.40 -12.79
N GLN A 189 -9.32 8.39 -11.45
CA GLN A 189 -10.06 9.34 -10.63
C GLN A 189 -9.08 10.20 -9.84
N ASN A 190 -9.04 11.52 -10.10
CA ASN A 190 -8.33 12.46 -9.25
C ASN A 190 -9.13 12.68 -7.97
N LEU A 191 -8.61 12.22 -6.83
CA LEU A 191 -9.28 12.30 -5.54
C LEU A 191 -8.27 12.41 -4.40
N ASP A 192 -8.42 13.42 -3.56
CA ASP A 192 -7.71 13.48 -2.28
C ASP A 192 -8.37 12.56 -1.25
N ALA A 193 -7.80 11.36 -1.09
CA ALA A 193 -8.32 10.37 -0.16
C ALA A 193 -8.29 10.85 1.30
N ILE A 194 -7.30 11.67 1.67
CA ILE A 194 -7.17 12.23 3.03
C ILE A 194 -8.30 13.22 3.32
N GLU A 195 -8.59 14.12 2.37
CA GLU A 195 -9.70 15.04 2.50
C GLU A 195 -11.02 14.28 2.70
N ARG A 196 -11.22 13.21 1.94
CA ARG A 196 -12.44 12.39 2.04
C ARG A 196 -12.49 11.54 3.31
N LEU A 197 -11.33 11.12 3.84
CA LEU A 197 -11.25 10.43 5.13
C LEU A 197 -11.57 11.38 6.29
N SER A 198 -11.02 12.59 6.27
CA SER A 198 -11.33 13.60 7.30
C SER A 198 -12.82 13.97 7.32
N ALA A 199 -13.42 14.07 6.14
CA ALA A 199 -14.85 14.32 6.00
C ALA A 199 -15.75 13.08 6.25
N GLY A 200 -15.15 11.91 6.55
CA GLY A 200 -15.89 10.65 6.78
C GLY A 200 -16.65 10.12 5.55
N CYS A 201 -16.26 10.53 4.34
CA CYS A 201 -17.01 10.23 3.12
C CYS A 201 -16.21 9.50 2.03
N LEU A 202 -15.01 8.98 2.30
CA LEU A 202 -14.16 8.34 1.29
C LEU A 202 -14.91 7.28 0.47
N ARG A 203 -15.63 6.35 1.13
CA ARG A 203 -16.39 5.30 0.44
C ARG A 203 -17.38 5.86 -0.59
N LYS A 204 -18.06 6.96 -0.28
CA LYS A 204 -19.04 7.59 -1.17
C LYS A 204 -18.38 8.42 -2.27
N ALA A 205 -17.19 8.95 -2.02
CA ALA A 205 -16.45 9.77 -2.97
C ALA A 205 -15.72 8.96 -4.05
N LEU A 206 -15.42 7.68 -3.78
CA LEU A 206 -14.89 6.77 -4.77
C LEU A 206 -15.97 6.44 -5.81
N GLU A 207 -15.70 6.72 -7.09
CA GLU A 207 -16.62 6.50 -8.22
C GLU A 207 -16.93 5.01 -8.43
N VAL A 208 -15.99 4.14 -8.10
CA VAL A 208 -16.21 2.69 -8.18
C VAL A 208 -17.41 2.28 -7.32
N PRO A 209 -18.38 1.52 -7.86
CA PRO A 209 -19.52 1.05 -7.09
C PRO A 209 -19.11 0.13 -5.94
N ASP A 210 -19.90 0.11 -4.88
CA ASP A 210 -19.70 -0.85 -3.79
C ASP A 210 -19.88 -2.29 -4.27
N ALA A 211 -19.14 -3.21 -3.66
CA ALA A 211 -19.18 -4.65 -3.95
C ALA A 211 -19.03 -4.99 -5.44
N SER A 212 -18.21 -4.21 -6.18
CA SER A 212 -18.04 -4.38 -7.62
C SER A 212 -16.64 -4.86 -8.03
N CYS A 213 -15.62 -4.64 -7.21
CA CYS A 213 -14.25 -5.05 -7.52
C CYS A 213 -13.98 -6.51 -7.15
N ASP A 214 -13.10 -7.15 -7.92
CA ASP A 214 -12.51 -8.44 -7.57
C ASP A 214 -11.32 -8.25 -6.61
N LEU A 215 -10.61 -7.14 -6.77
CA LEU A 215 -9.42 -6.78 -5.99
C LEU A 215 -9.41 -5.28 -5.72
N ALA A 216 -9.21 -4.90 -4.47
CA ALA A 216 -8.88 -3.52 -4.10
C ALA A 216 -7.53 -3.49 -3.39
N VAL A 217 -6.67 -2.55 -3.79
CA VAL A 217 -5.33 -2.43 -3.22
C VAL A 217 -5.03 -1.00 -2.77
N SER A 218 -4.08 -0.89 -1.82
CA SER A 218 -3.44 0.37 -1.48
C SER A 218 -2.01 0.10 -1.01
N PHE A 219 -1.05 0.35 -1.89
CA PHE A 219 0.35 0.08 -1.62
C PHE A 219 1.16 1.37 -1.46
N GLY A 220 1.94 1.44 -0.37
CA GLY A 220 2.78 2.59 -0.09
C GLY A 220 2.03 3.87 0.29
N PHE A 221 0.78 3.77 0.73
CA PHE A 221 -0.04 4.91 1.11
C PHE A 221 -0.41 4.94 2.61
N MET A 222 -0.69 3.79 3.20
CA MET A 222 -1.19 3.68 4.58
C MET A 222 -0.32 4.48 5.58
N HIS A 223 0.99 4.52 5.37
CA HIS A 223 1.93 5.27 6.21
C HIS A 223 1.89 6.80 6.02
N HIS A 224 1.14 7.30 5.05
CA HIS A 224 0.88 8.74 4.87
C HIS A 224 -0.43 9.20 5.50
N VAL A 225 -1.19 8.29 6.10
CA VAL A 225 -2.45 8.57 6.79
C VAL A 225 -2.18 8.77 8.28
N PRO A 226 -2.26 10.00 8.86
CA PRO A 226 -1.76 10.29 10.20
C PRO A 226 -2.55 9.65 11.34
N LEU A 227 -3.87 9.54 11.19
CA LEU A 227 -4.74 9.15 12.28
C LEU A 227 -5.20 7.70 12.16
N GLU A 228 -5.12 6.92 13.25
CA GLU A 228 -5.55 5.52 13.24
C GLU A 228 -7.02 5.37 12.80
N ARG A 229 -7.90 6.30 13.21
CA ARG A 229 -9.30 6.31 12.76
C ARG A 229 -9.44 6.49 11.24
N TRP A 230 -8.54 7.26 10.61
CA TRP A 230 -8.51 7.42 9.14
C TRP A 230 -7.94 6.19 8.46
N ARG A 231 -6.91 5.57 9.01
CA ARG A 231 -6.36 4.28 8.53
C ARG A 231 -7.43 3.17 8.55
N ALA A 232 -8.18 3.08 9.65
CA ALA A 232 -9.32 2.16 9.74
C ALA A 232 -10.45 2.52 8.75
N GLY A 233 -10.73 3.81 8.56
CA GLY A 233 -11.71 4.31 7.57
C GLY A 233 -11.33 3.95 6.15
N LEU A 234 -10.05 4.06 5.80
CA LEU A 234 -9.50 3.66 4.50
C LEU A 234 -9.69 2.17 4.27
N LEU A 235 -9.31 1.33 5.24
CA LEU A 235 -9.46 -0.12 5.12
C LEU A 235 -10.92 -0.53 4.96
N ARG A 236 -11.84 0.07 5.73
CA ARG A 236 -13.29 -0.16 5.56
C ARG A 236 -13.80 0.27 4.19
N ALA A 237 -13.29 1.37 3.64
CA ALA A 237 -13.68 1.83 2.30
C ALA A 237 -13.23 0.83 1.22
N LEU A 238 -12.02 0.31 1.29
CA LEU A 238 -11.52 -0.71 0.37
C LEU A 238 -12.38 -1.99 0.45
N VAL A 239 -12.63 -2.50 1.66
CA VAL A 239 -13.47 -3.69 1.88
C VAL A 239 -14.87 -3.50 1.28
N ALA A 240 -15.48 -2.32 1.45
CA ALA A 240 -16.81 -2.03 0.93
C ALA A 240 -16.89 -2.01 -0.61
N LYS A 241 -15.78 -1.75 -1.30
CA LYS A 241 -15.72 -1.71 -2.77
C LYS A 241 -15.56 -3.10 -3.40
N VAL A 242 -15.11 -4.07 -2.64
CA VAL A 242 -14.86 -5.43 -3.11
C VAL A 242 -16.11 -6.31 -2.94
N ARG A 243 -16.40 -7.11 -3.95
CA ARG A 243 -17.51 -8.07 -3.90
C ARG A 243 -17.24 -9.22 -2.92
N PRO A 244 -18.28 -9.90 -2.40
CA PRO A 244 -18.11 -11.12 -1.64
C PRO A 244 -17.21 -12.15 -2.36
N GLY A 245 -16.25 -12.68 -1.64
CA GLY A 245 -15.23 -13.60 -2.18
C GLY A 245 -14.07 -12.93 -2.91
N GLY A 246 -14.11 -11.62 -3.14
CA GLY A 246 -12.98 -10.84 -3.66
C GLY A 246 -11.96 -10.49 -2.57
N PHE A 247 -10.89 -9.79 -2.95
CA PHE A 247 -9.73 -9.58 -2.09
C PHE A 247 -9.42 -8.10 -1.88
N VAL A 248 -8.91 -7.78 -0.69
CA VAL A 248 -8.29 -6.50 -0.38
C VAL A 248 -6.84 -6.75 0.01
N ALA A 249 -5.90 -5.98 -0.55
CA ALA A 249 -4.51 -6.05 -0.17
C ALA A 249 -3.93 -4.68 0.15
N VAL A 250 -3.23 -4.57 1.28
CA VAL A 250 -2.59 -3.33 1.72
C VAL A 250 -1.16 -3.60 2.16
N SER A 251 -0.30 -2.57 2.10
CA SER A 251 1.04 -2.64 2.64
C SER A 251 1.25 -1.61 3.75
N PHE A 252 1.93 -2.05 4.81
CA PHE A 252 2.32 -1.25 5.96
C PHE A 252 3.83 -1.08 5.95
N TRP A 253 4.31 0.16 5.87
CA TRP A 253 5.76 0.41 5.81
C TRP A 253 6.38 0.35 7.19
N ARG A 254 7.29 -0.60 7.39
CA ARG A 254 8.01 -0.87 8.64
C ARG A 254 9.46 -0.41 8.55
N PHE A 255 9.68 0.84 8.17
CA PHE A 255 11.02 1.36 7.85
C PHE A 255 11.99 1.39 9.04
N LEU A 256 11.51 1.38 10.27
CA LEU A 256 12.37 1.28 11.45
C LEU A 256 13.03 -0.10 11.59
N ASN A 257 12.55 -1.13 10.88
CA ASN A 257 13.23 -2.43 10.77
C ASN A 257 14.62 -2.30 10.14
N SER A 258 14.88 -1.20 9.41
CA SER A 258 16.20 -0.86 8.91
C SER A 258 16.88 0.15 9.84
N ALA A 259 17.96 -0.23 10.54
CA ALA A 259 18.71 0.67 11.42
C ALA A 259 19.19 1.95 10.70
N LYS A 260 19.52 1.85 9.40
CA LYS A 260 19.90 3.01 8.58
C LYS A 260 18.71 3.97 8.39
N LEU A 261 17.53 3.42 8.06
CA LEU A 261 16.32 4.24 7.86
C LEU A 261 15.83 4.82 9.19
N ALA A 262 15.89 4.05 10.28
CA ALA A 262 15.52 4.50 11.62
C ALA A 262 16.33 5.72 12.05
N ARG A 263 17.66 5.67 11.93
CA ARG A 263 18.51 6.81 12.23
C ARG A 263 18.20 8.02 11.34
N LYS A 264 18.09 7.80 10.02
CA LYS A 264 17.73 8.89 9.09
C LYS A 264 16.39 9.51 9.42
N ALA A 265 15.40 8.70 9.81
CA ALA A 265 14.08 9.17 10.19
C ALA A 265 14.14 10.10 11.41
N GLN A 266 14.86 9.71 12.46
CA GLN A 266 15.04 10.53 13.66
C GLN A 266 15.73 11.85 13.37
N GLU A 267 16.88 11.82 12.65
CA GLU A 267 17.65 13.00 12.28
C GLU A 267 16.82 13.95 11.40
N THR A 268 16.12 13.43 10.40
CA THR A 268 15.31 14.23 9.48
C THR A 268 14.09 14.83 10.19
N THR A 269 13.44 14.05 11.05
CA THR A 269 12.28 14.55 11.83
C THR A 269 12.67 15.68 12.76
N SER A 270 13.79 15.55 13.48
CA SER A 270 14.28 16.60 14.37
C SER A 270 14.54 17.91 13.63
N ARG A 271 15.20 17.82 12.46
CA ARG A 271 15.47 18.97 11.60
C ARG A 271 14.19 19.58 11.04
N ALA A 272 13.32 18.77 10.44
CA ALA A 272 12.07 19.22 9.83
C ALA A 272 11.15 19.92 10.84
N ARG A 273 11.06 19.38 12.07
CA ARG A 273 10.27 20.00 13.14
C ARG A 273 10.80 21.40 13.51
N ALA A 274 12.11 21.55 13.61
CA ALA A 274 12.74 22.84 13.91
C ALA A 274 12.52 23.85 12.77
N GLU A 275 12.68 23.42 11.52
CA GLU A 275 12.50 24.29 10.34
C GLU A 275 11.04 24.70 10.13
N LEU A 276 10.09 23.79 10.35
CA LEU A 276 8.68 24.02 10.06
C LEU A 276 7.84 24.44 11.27
N GLY A 277 8.43 24.49 12.48
CA GLY A 277 7.70 24.77 13.70
C GLY A 277 6.62 23.73 13.99
N ILE A 278 6.92 22.43 13.76
CA ILE A 278 6.00 21.33 14.04
C ILE A 278 6.22 20.84 15.48
N PRO A 279 5.13 20.63 16.26
CA PRO A 279 5.24 20.14 17.62
C PRO A 279 5.84 18.73 17.67
N GLU A 280 6.04 18.20 18.87
CA GLU A 280 6.45 16.81 19.01
C GLU A 280 5.40 15.87 18.41
N LEU A 281 5.88 14.95 17.56
CA LEU A 281 5.01 13.97 16.91
C LEU A 281 4.82 12.76 17.83
N PRO A 282 3.64 12.14 17.82
CA PRO A 282 3.42 10.89 18.55
C PRO A 282 4.36 9.76 18.09
N GLY A 283 4.69 8.89 19.01
CA GLY A 283 5.54 7.69 18.96
C GLY A 283 6.13 7.24 17.60
N ASN A 284 5.30 6.74 16.72
CA ASN A 284 5.74 6.14 15.45
C ASN A 284 5.65 7.09 14.24
N ASP A 285 5.50 8.40 14.46
CA ASP A 285 5.33 9.42 13.45
C ASP A 285 6.63 10.15 13.11
N TYR A 286 6.92 10.30 11.83
CA TYR A 286 8.17 10.85 11.34
C TYR A 286 7.96 11.78 10.15
N LEU A 287 8.93 12.67 9.94
CA LEU A 287 9.06 13.48 8.74
C LEU A 287 10.30 13.04 7.96
N LEU A 288 10.08 12.58 6.73
CA LEU A 288 11.15 12.05 5.87
C LEU A 288 11.37 12.94 4.66
N GLY A 289 12.62 13.20 4.31
CA GLY A 289 13.02 13.84 3.06
C GLY A 289 13.25 12.83 1.95
N TRP A 290 13.60 13.34 0.78
CA TRP A 290 13.95 12.55 -0.40
C TRP A 290 15.27 13.02 -0.98
N GLN A 291 16.24 12.11 -1.17
CA GLN A 291 17.59 12.41 -1.69
C GLN A 291 18.22 13.59 -0.92
N ASP A 292 18.73 14.57 -1.64
CA ASP A 292 19.35 15.78 -1.09
C ASP A 292 18.42 17.02 -1.16
N THR A 293 17.11 16.82 -1.41
CA THR A 293 16.13 17.91 -1.48
C THR A 293 15.95 18.52 -0.09
N GLN A 294 16.28 19.80 0.06
CA GLN A 294 16.14 20.53 1.32
C GLN A 294 14.74 21.16 1.43
N GLY A 295 14.23 21.28 2.65
CA GLY A 295 12.97 21.97 2.96
C GLY A 295 11.69 21.23 2.54
N LEU A 296 11.80 20.09 1.86
CA LEU A 296 10.64 19.27 1.47
C LEU A 296 10.60 17.98 2.27
N TYR A 297 9.52 17.80 3.00
CA TYR A 297 9.33 16.67 3.89
C TYR A 297 7.97 16.03 3.66
N ARG A 298 7.90 14.72 3.87
CA ARG A 298 6.63 13.98 3.89
C ARG A 298 6.43 13.33 5.25
N TYR A 299 5.22 13.30 5.70
CA TYR A 299 4.83 12.52 6.87
C TYR A 299 4.87 11.03 6.56
N CYS A 300 5.43 10.26 7.48
CA CYS A 300 5.43 8.80 7.43
C CYS A 300 5.22 8.21 8.84
N HIS A 301 4.29 7.31 8.93
CA HIS A 301 4.03 6.52 10.11
C HIS A 301 4.73 5.16 10.01
N HIS A 302 5.35 4.71 11.09
CA HIS A 302 5.90 3.35 11.21
C HIS A 302 4.88 2.46 11.91
N PHE A 303 4.53 1.35 11.27
CA PHE A 303 3.57 0.41 11.83
C PHE A 303 4.23 -0.62 12.74
N ASP A 304 3.71 -0.77 13.94
CA ASP A 304 4.00 -1.90 14.82
C ASP A 304 2.94 -3.00 14.68
N GLU A 305 3.23 -4.15 15.30
CA GLU A 305 2.39 -5.33 15.26
C GLU A 305 1.00 -5.07 15.85
N CYS A 306 0.96 -4.45 17.02
CA CYS A 306 -0.30 -4.22 17.74
C CYS A 306 -1.23 -3.28 16.99
N GLU A 307 -0.69 -2.30 16.27
CA GLU A 307 -1.51 -1.39 15.47
C GLU A 307 -2.11 -2.10 14.26
N ILE A 308 -1.31 -2.91 13.56
CA ILE A 308 -1.82 -3.70 12.42
C ILE A 308 -2.97 -4.59 12.90
N GLU A 309 -2.83 -5.28 14.04
CA GLU A 309 -3.91 -6.09 14.61
C GLU A 309 -5.18 -5.28 14.92
N ARG A 310 -5.05 -4.07 15.47
CA ARG A 310 -6.21 -3.19 15.70
C ARG A 310 -6.91 -2.81 14.40
N LEU A 311 -6.13 -2.51 13.35
CA LEU A 311 -6.68 -2.18 12.03
C LEU A 311 -7.41 -3.38 11.40
N LEU A 312 -6.87 -4.59 11.55
CA LEU A 312 -7.54 -5.82 11.09
C LEU A 312 -8.83 -6.07 11.86
N THR A 313 -8.82 -5.86 13.17
CA THR A 313 -10.02 -5.97 14.00
C THR A 313 -11.14 -5.02 13.54
N ALA A 314 -10.78 -3.83 13.03
CA ALA A 314 -11.75 -2.86 12.53
C ALA A 314 -12.56 -3.32 11.31
N VAL A 315 -12.17 -4.39 10.63
CA VAL A 315 -12.84 -4.99 9.46
C VAL A 315 -13.17 -6.47 9.62
N ALA A 316 -12.92 -7.05 10.79
CA ALA A 316 -13.07 -8.48 11.06
C ALA A 316 -14.50 -9.02 10.84
N ASP A 317 -15.53 -8.15 10.95
CA ASP A 317 -16.91 -8.53 10.67
C ASP A 317 -17.23 -8.67 9.17
N SER A 318 -16.39 -8.09 8.30
CA SER A 318 -16.66 -7.98 6.86
C SER A 318 -15.65 -8.73 5.99
N ALA A 319 -14.49 -9.09 6.57
CA ALA A 319 -13.43 -9.74 5.81
C ALA A 319 -12.62 -10.70 6.71
N ASP A 320 -12.13 -11.77 6.11
CA ASP A 320 -11.26 -12.75 6.74
C ASP A 320 -9.80 -12.50 6.34
N LEU A 321 -8.87 -12.65 7.29
CA LEU A 321 -7.44 -12.62 7.01
C LEU A 321 -7.04 -13.88 6.24
N VAL A 322 -6.50 -13.70 5.03
CA VAL A 322 -5.99 -14.77 4.18
C VAL A 322 -4.52 -14.99 4.38
N SER A 323 -3.76 -13.89 4.33
CA SER A 323 -2.31 -13.94 4.41
C SER A 323 -1.77 -12.67 5.04
N ARG A 324 -0.66 -12.82 5.75
CA ARG A 324 0.12 -11.73 6.31
C ARG A 324 1.60 -12.09 6.20
N PHE A 325 2.41 -11.23 5.60
CA PHE A 325 3.81 -11.52 5.37
C PHE A 325 4.65 -10.26 5.21
N GLU A 326 5.91 -10.36 5.57
CA GLU A 326 6.91 -9.33 5.31
C GLU A 326 7.55 -9.52 3.93
N ALA A 327 7.87 -8.41 3.27
CA ALA A 327 8.61 -8.37 2.01
C ALA A 327 9.32 -7.03 1.81
N ASP A 328 9.99 -6.91 0.66
CA ASP A 328 10.65 -5.73 0.15
C ASP A 328 11.87 -5.27 0.95
N GLY A 329 12.66 -4.42 0.30
CA GLY A 329 13.94 -3.97 0.84
C GLY A 329 15.03 -5.05 0.80
N LYS A 330 16.23 -4.68 1.27
CA LYS A 330 17.38 -5.60 1.25
C LYS A 330 17.24 -6.79 2.22
N THR A 331 16.47 -6.62 3.27
CA THR A 331 16.25 -7.60 4.34
C THR A 331 14.92 -8.35 4.20
N GLY A 332 14.09 -7.99 3.22
CA GLY A 332 12.81 -8.62 2.99
C GLY A 332 11.74 -8.30 4.04
N ASN A 333 11.91 -7.23 4.83
CA ASN A 333 11.02 -6.90 5.94
C ASN A 333 10.71 -5.40 6.08
N LEU A 334 10.82 -4.65 4.97
CA LEU A 334 10.49 -3.22 4.97
C LEU A 334 9.00 -2.94 4.84
N ASN A 335 8.25 -3.84 4.23
CA ASN A 335 6.80 -3.78 4.16
C ASN A 335 6.21 -5.03 4.77
N GLU A 336 5.12 -4.86 5.48
CA GLU A 336 4.23 -5.94 5.85
C GLU A 336 2.99 -5.86 4.97
N TYR A 337 2.66 -6.95 4.32
CA TYR A 337 1.49 -7.11 3.48
C TYR A 337 0.39 -7.82 4.24
N VAL A 338 -0.82 -7.34 4.05
CA VAL A 338 -2.03 -7.98 4.56
C VAL A 338 -2.95 -8.24 3.38
N VAL A 339 -3.45 -9.46 3.28
CA VAL A 339 -4.42 -9.92 2.29
C VAL A 339 -5.68 -10.35 3.01
N LEU A 340 -6.79 -9.74 2.67
CA LEU A 340 -8.10 -10.01 3.23
C LEU A 340 -9.02 -10.57 2.14
N ARG A 341 -9.92 -11.48 2.50
CA ARG A 341 -11.03 -11.94 1.65
C ARG A 341 -12.34 -11.40 2.19
N VAL A 342 -13.08 -10.70 1.35
CA VAL A 342 -14.40 -10.13 1.73
C VAL A 342 -15.44 -11.24 1.83
N ARG A 343 -16.26 -11.21 2.90
CA ARG A 343 -17.33 -12.18 3.16
C ARG A 343 -18.56 -11.98 2.30
#